data_25a5708264b997d9f071193f6c0648fb
#
_entry.id   25a5708264b997d9f071193f6c0648fb
#
_cell.length_a   1.000
_cell.length_b   1.000
_cell.length_c   1.000
_cell.angle_alpha   90.00
_cell.angle_beta   90.00
_cell.angle_gamma   90.00
#
_symmetry.space_group_name_H-M   'P 1'
#
loop_
_entity.id
_entity.type
_entity.pdbx_description
1 polymer ?
#
loop_
_entity_poly.entity_id
_entity_poly.type
_entity_poly.pdbx_seq_one_letter_code
_entity_poly.pdbx_strand_id
1 'polypeptide(L)'
;MKQTLTLAEWLTSPRPANTPVAWQDERHWTLGHLRHDVAELMTRLQQQKGDRWALCFENSYLFIVALLATLHAGKTPVIPGHNRVSLLDEQRALFDGVLSDKTLGWQGPLWVVSSAMTLSDEACLFPPLRHDAYVELFTSGSTGQPKRIVKPIARLDHEAELLAARFADRLAGCRVVASVVPQHLYGLTFRIFLPMALGLPLHAAMLYYAEQLAALGHEHRYVFISSPAFLKRLDHQLPAPPVAMILSAGGMLPWLDVTQTAAWLNVWPDEIYGSTETGILAWRYRQQENVTWLPFPGVSFTAEDAAFRVFSPLIADANGLLLDDILQFEPNGQFRLMGRRGRVVKIEEKRISLSEVEQRLLELKGIREVAALPITRGGRQGVGVLLVLDDEARQRWQNSGGKTQELTWRRALLPWLEPVAVPRYWRVIDEIPVNSMNKRVYAQLQELLHDTP
;
A
#
# COMPACT_ATOMS: atom_id res chain seq x y z
N MET A 1 26.85 6.19 -8.01
CA MET A 1 25.44 5.77 -7.90
C MET A 1 25.25 4.50 -8.73
N LYS A 2 24.68 3.45 -8.17
CA LYS A 2 24.33 2.26 -8.94
C LYS A 2 23.22 2.67 -9.92
N GLN A 3 23.46 2.47 -11.21
CA GLN A 3 22.48 2.81 -12.25
C GLN A 3 21.25 1.90 -12.09
N THR A 4 20.07 2.48 -12.00
CA THR A 4 18.79 1.74 -12.00
C THR A 4 18.45 1.28 -13.41
N LEU A 5 17.86 0.10 -13.53
CA LEU A 5 17.35 -0.41 -14.80
C LEU A 5 15.91 0.08 -14.99
N THR A 6 15.64 0.66 -16.14
CA THR A 6 14.26 0.91 -16.58
C THR A 6 13.54 -0.40 -16.89
N LEU A 7 12.21 -0.42 -16.91
CA LEU A 7 11.45 -1.61 -17.23
C LEU A 7 11.84 -2.18 -18.60
N ALA A 8 12.13 -1.34 -19.59
CA ALA A 8 12.60 -1.75 -20.90
C ALA A 8 13.93 -2.52 -20.86
N GLU A 9 14.75 -2.30 -19.84
CA GLU A 9 16.06 -2.94 -19.67
C GLU A 9 16.01 -4.21 -18.81
N TRP A 10 14.90 -4.49 -18.11
CA TRP A 10 14.83 -5.65 -17.21
C TRP A 10 15.17 -6.98 -17.92
N LEU A 11 14.70 -7.17 -19.15
CA LEU A 11 14.97 -8.36 -19.94
C LEU A 11 16.23 -8.26 -20.83
N THR A 12 16.54 -7.05 -21.29
CA THR A 12 17.57 -6.81 -22.33
C THR A 12 18.94 -6.44 -21.76
N SER A 13 19.03 -6.10 -20.48
CA SER A 13 20.31 -5.77 -19.84
C SER A 13 21.32 -6.93 -19.94
N PRO A 14 22.63 -6.64 -20.03
CA PRO A 14 23.68 -7.66 -20.24
C PRO A 14 23.98 -8.49 -18.98
N ARG A 15 23.02 -8.64 -18.09
CA ARG A 15 23.14 -9.48 -16.89
C ARG A 15 23.12 -10.97 -17.28
N PRO A 16 23.90 -11.81 -16.57
CA PRO A 16 23.92 -13.26 -16.80
C PRO A 16 22.54 -13.89 -16.64
N ALA A 17 22.27 -14.95 -17.41
CA ALA A 17 20.99 -15.67 -17.34
C ALA A 17 20.70 -16.27 -15.95
N ASN A 18 21.73 -16.61 -15.19
CA ASN A 18 21.61 -17.12 -13.82
C ASN A 18 21.41 -16.04 -12.74
N THR A 19 21.29 -14.75 -13.12
CA THR A 19 20.99 -13.66 -12.17
C THR A 19 19.69 -13.97 -11.43
N PRO A 20 19.67 -14.03 -10.08
CA PRO A 20 18.46 -14.29 -9.33
C PRO A 20 17.43 -13.18 -9.52
N VAL A 21 16.15 -13.55 -9.73
CA VAL A 21 15.01 -12.62 -9.87
C VAL A 21 14.01 -12.82 -8.74
N ALA A 22 13.62 -14.05 -8.48
CA ALA A 22 12.64 -14.37 -7.44
C ALA A 22 12.90 -15.75 -6.82
N TRP A 23 12.30 -15.95 -5.65
CA TRP A 23 12.29 -17.28 -5.03
C TRP A 23 10.97 -17.52 -4.26
N GLN A 24 10.64 -18.77 -4.07
CA GLN A 24 9.58 -19.22 -3.15
C GLN A 24 9.87 -20.66 -2.75
N ASP A 25 10.02 -20.90 -1.47
CA ASP A 25 10.46 -22.21 -0.95
C ASP A 25 11.77 -22.66 -1.64
N GLU A 26 11.83 -23.86 -2.17
CA GLU A 26 12.97 -24.40 -2.92
C GLU A 26 13.03 -23.93 -4.40
N ARG A 27 12.04 -23.18 -4.85
CA ARG A 27 12.01 -22.68 -6.24
C ARG A 27 12.76 -21.37 -6.36
N HIS A 28 13.65 -21.30 -7.35
CA HIS A 28 14.42 -20.11 -7.67
C HIS A 28 14.26 -19.77 -9.14
N TRP A 29 13.81 -18.55 -9.42
CA TRP A 29 13.70 -18.04 -10.77
C TRP A 29 14.84 -17.08 -11.06
N THR A 30 15.48 -17.29 -12.19
CA THR A 30 16.60 -16.47 -12.68
C THR A 30 16.13 -15.60 -13.85
N LEU A 31 17.00 -14.70 -14.30
CA LEU A 31 16.73 -13.86 -15.47
C LEU A 31 16.52 -14.71 -16.75
N GLY A 32 17.20 -15.85 -16.86
CA GLY A 32 16.97 -16.78 -17.97
C GLY A 32 15.57 -17.37 -17.97
N HIS A 33 15.06 -17.80 -16.79
CA HIS A 33 13.67 -18.23 -16.65
C HIS A 33 12.69 -17.12 -17.00
N LEU A 34 12.96 -15.89 -16.50
CA LEU A 34 12.10 -14.74 -16.78
C LEU A 34 12.03 -14.43 -18.27
N ARG A 35 13.17 -14.42 -18.97
CA ARG A 35 13.21 -14.21 -20.42
C ARG A 35 12.40 -15.26 -21.18
N HIS A 36 12.55 -16.51 -20.80
CA HIS A 36 11.82 -17.62 -21.43
C HIS A 36 10.31 -17.50 -21.21
N ASP A 37 9.87 -17.38 -19.97
CA ASP A 37 8.45 -17.32 -19.61
C ASP A 37 7.75 -16.08 -20.23
N VAL A 38 8.45 -14.94 -20.27
CA VAL A 38 7.93 -13.72 -20.92
C VAL A 38 7.82 -13.91 -22.43
N ALA A 39 8.82 -14.50 -23.09
CA ALA A 39 8.79 -14.71 -24.55
C ALA A 39 7.65 -15.66 -24.96
N GLU A 40 7.43 -16.73 -24.21
CA GLU A 40 6.33 -17.66 -24.46
C GLU A 40 4.97 -16.96 -24.34
N LEU A 41 4.72 -16.30 -23.21
CA LEU A 41 3.45 -15.62 -22.97
C LEU A 41 3.22 -14.45 -23.95
N MET A 42 4.27 -13.67 -24.25
CA MET A 42 4.23 -12.58 -25.22
C MET A 42 3.79 -13.10 -26.60
N THR A 43 4.40 -14.17 -27.12
CA THR A 43 4.07 -14.76 -28.39
C THR A 43 2.60 -15.17 -28.47
N ARG A 44 2.08 -15.76 -27.39
CA ARG A 44 0.66 -16.12 -27.28
C ARG A 44 -0.25 -14.90 -27.27
N LEU A 45 0.12 -13.84 -26.55
CA LEU A 45 -0.65 -12.60 -26.49
C LEU A 45 -0.69 -11.86 -27.82
N GLN A 46 0.40 -11.88 -28.61
CA GLN A 46 0.46 -11.27 -29.93
C GLN A 46 -0.55 -11.89 -30.91
N GLN A 47 -0.89 -13.17 -30.75
CA GLN A 47 -1.87 -13.87 -31.57
C GLN A 47 -3.33 -13.56 -31.16
N GLN A 48 -3.55 -12.90 -30.04
CA GLN A 48 -4.89 -12.62 -29.56
C GLN A 48 -5.42 -11.27 -30.03
N LYS A 49 -6.72 -11.24 -30.29
CA LYS A 49 -7.48 -10.00 -30.41
C LYS A 49 -7.65 -9.39 -29.01
N GLY A 50 -7.82 -8.10 -28.96
CA GLY A 50 -7.97 -7.38 -27.69
C GLY A 50 -6.64 -6.81 -27.19
N ASP A 51 -6.72 -5.62 -26.63
CA ASP A 51 -5.58 -4.82 -26.23
C ASP A 51 -5.37 -4.78 -24.69
N ARG A 52 -6.44 -4.93 -23.93
CA ARG A 52 -6.45 -4.71 -22.48
C ARG A 52 -6.56 -6.05 -21.74
N TRP A 53 -5.53 -6.37 -20.93
CA TRP A 53 -5.45 -7.64 -20.21
C TRP A 53 -5.34 -7.43 -18.72
N ALA A 54 -6.32 -7.96 -17.96
CA ALA A 54 -6.35 -7.88 -16.52
C ALA A 54 -5.33 -8.83 -15.89
N LEU A 55 -4.51 -8.33 -14.95
CA LEU A 55 -3.50 -9.09 -14.24
C LEU A 55 -4.02 -9.46 -12.85
N CYS A 56 -4.31 -10.73 -12.61
CA CYS A 56 -4.90 -11.27 -11.39
C CYS A 56 -3.99 -12.34 -10.76
N PHE A 57 -2.94 -11.92 -10.08
CA PHE A 57 -1.88 -12.79 -9.57
C PHE A 57 -1.69 -12.67 -8.05
N GLU A 58 -1.41 -13.79 -7.41
CA GLU A 58 -0.88 -13.86 -6.03
C GLU A 58 0.65 -13.99 -6.04
N ASN A 59 1.19 -14.72 -7.03
CA ASN A 59 2.62 -14.91 -7.22
C ASN A 59 3.24 -13.70 -7.96
N SER A 60 4.18 -13.01 -7.31
CA SER A 60 4.80 -11.80 -7.88
C SER A 60 5.74 -12.07 -9.04
N TYR A 61 6.38 -13.24 -9.12
CA TYR A 61 7.18 -13.60 -10.29
C TYR A 61 6.28 -13.75 -11.52
N LEU A 62 5.17 -14.48 -11.41
CA LEU A 62 4.22 -14.63 -12.51
C LEU A 62 3.52 -13.32 -12.85
N PHE A 63 3.31 -12.44 -11.88
CA PHE A 63 2.85 -11.07 -12.13
C PHE A 63 3.85 -10.32 -13.02
N ILE A 64 5.16 -10.40 -12.73
CA ILE A 64 6.21 -9.77 -13.53
C ILE A 64 6.22 -10.35 -14.96
N VAL A 65 6.11 -11.67 -15.10
CA VAL A 65 6.00 -12.34 -16.41
C VAL A 65 4.82 -11.77 -17.19
N ALA A 66 3.64 -11.71 -16.59
CA ALA A 66 2.43 -11.21 -17.24
C ALA A 66 2.51 -9.73 -17.60
N LEU A 67 3.05 -8.90 -16.70
CA LEU A 67 3.27 -7.47 -16.94
C LEU A 67 4.17 -7.24 -18.16
N LEU A 68 5.34 -7.87 -18.16
CA LEU A 68 6.33 -7.73 -19.25
C LEU A 68 5.82 -8.29 -20.56
N ALA A 69 5.23 -9.49 -20.55
CA ALA A 69 4.67 -10.11 -21.74
C ALA A 69 3.57 -9.26 -22.39
N THR A 70 2.68 -8.69 -21.58
CA THR A 70 1.61 -7.81 -22.05
C THR A 70 2.18 -6.54 -22.70
N LEU A 71 3.14 -5.89 -22.04
CA LEU A 71 3.77 -4.68 -22.57
C LEU A 71 4.59 -4.93 -23.83
N HIS A 72 5.41 -5.99 -23.87
CA HIS A 72 6.20 -6.36 -25.05
C HIS A 72 5.34 -6.91 -26.21
N ALA A 73 4.14 -7.42 -25.91
CA ALA A 73 3.14 -7.74 -26.94
C ALA A 73 2.47 -6.49 -27.54
N GLY A 74 2.82 -5.29 -27.09
CA GLY A 74 2.22 -4.02 -27.50
C GLY A 74 0.84 -3.77 -26.90
N LYS A 75 0.46 -4.48 -25.83
CA LYS A 75 -0.85 -4.45 -25.18
C LYS A 75 -0.79 -3.70 -23.84
N THR A 76 -1.96 -3.47 -23.26
CA THR A 76 -2.13 -2.68 -22.04
C THR A 76 -2.43 -3.56 -20.83
N PRO A 77 -1.55 -3.61 -19.82
CA PRO A 77 -1.86 -4.27 -18.55
C PRO A 77 -2.90 -3.48 -17.77
N VAL A 78 -3.95 -4.17 -17.33
CA VAL A 78 -4.98 -3.65 -16.43
C VAL A 78 -4.82 -4.31 -15.08
N ILE A 79 -4.72 -3.52 -14.02
CA ILE A 79 -4.51 -4.01 -12.66
C ILE A 79 -5.77 -3.69 -11.85
N PRO A 80 -6.73 -4.64 -11.73
CA PRO A 80 -8.03 -4.39 -11.09
C PRO A 80 -7.94 -4.20 -9.58
N GLY A 81 -6.82 -4.59 -8.95
CA GLY A 81 -6.62 -4.46 -7.50
C GLY A 81 -7.22 -5.59 -6.67
N HIS A 82 -7.78 -6.61 -7.31
CA HIS A 82 -8.38 -7.79 -6.67
C HIS A 82 -8.45 -8.97 -7.65
N ASN A 83 -8.74 -10.16 -7.12
CA ASN A 83 -8.93 -11.39 -7.89
C ASN A 83 -10.37 -11.95 -7.73
N ARG A 84 -11.33 -11.14 -7.27
CA ARG A 84 -12.71 -11.59 -7.01
C ARG A 84 -13.50 -11.62 -8.31
N VAL A 85 -14.05 -12.82 -8.64
CA VAL A 85 -14.78 -13.06 -9.90
C VAL A 85 -15.99 -12.13 -10.07
N SER A 86 -16.80 -11.95 -9.01
CA SER A 86 -17.95 -11.04 -9.06
C SER A 86 -17.60 -9.61 -9.47
N LEU A 87 -16.49 -9.09 -8.92
CA LEU A 87 -16.01 -7.74 -9.26
C LEU A 87 -15.37 -7.69 -10.66
N LEU A 88 -14.71 -8.78 -11.10
CA LEU A 88 -14.21 -8.89 -12.47
C LEU A 88 -15.36 -8.90 -13.49
N ASP A 89 -16.48 -9.55 -13.13
CA ASP A 89 -17.69 -9.56 -13.97
C ASP A 89 -18.33 -8.17 -14.07
N GLU A 90 -18.40 -7.42 -12.99
CA GLU A 90 -18.85 -6.01 -13.00
C GLU A 90 -17.94 -5.12 -13.85
N GLN A 91 -16.63 -5.41 -13.83
CA GLN A 91 -15.61 -4.65 -14.54
C GLN A 91 -15.33 -5.19 -15.96
N ARG A 92 -16.09 -6.16 -16.44
CA ARG A 92 -15.88 -6.88 -17.71
C ARG A 92 -15.63 -5.97 -18.92
N ALA A 93 -16.24 -4.80 -18.97
CA ALA A 93 -16.06 -3.83 -20.04
C ALA A 93 -14.69 -3.13 -20.01
N LEU A 94 -13.88 -3.33 -18.98
CA LEU A 94 -12.60 -2.63 -18.79
C LEU A 94 -11.41 -3.39 -19.37
N PHE A 95 -11.57 -4.67 -19.76
CA PHE A 95 -10.49 -5.51 -20.30
C PHE A 95 -11.04 -6.59 -21.23
N ASP A 96 -10.20 -7.07 -22.13
CA ASP A 96 -10.55 -8.05 -23.15
C ASP A 96 -10.30 -9.49 -22.66
N GLY A 97 -9.41 -9.67 -21.69
CA GLY A 97 -9.08 -10.98 -21.14
C GLY A 97 -8.39 -10.86 -19.77
N VAL A 98 -8.21 -11.99 -19.13
CA VAL A 98 -7.60 -12.12 -17.81
C VAL A 98 -6.39 -13.04 -17.87
N LEU A 99 -5.29 -12.62 -17.26
CA LEU A 99 -4.12 -13.43 -16.95
C LEU A 99 -4.09 -13.70 -15.45
N SER A 100 -3.91 -14.94 -15.05
CA SER A 100 -3.92 -15.33 -13.64
C SER A 100 -2.95 -16.49 -13.38
N ASP A 101 -2.46 -16.60 -12.16
CA ASP A 101 -1.65 -17.77 -11.70
C ASP A 101 -2.51 -18.97 -11.27
N LYS A 102 -3.84 -18.82 -11.32
CA LYS A 102 -4.79 -19.89 -10.97
C LYS A 102 -6.06 -19.80 -11.80
N THR A 103 -6.76 -20.93 -11.90
CA THR A 103 -8.08 -20.95 -12.51
C THR A 103 -9.05 -20.11 -11.70
N LEU A 104 -9.67 -19.13 -12.35
CA LEU A 104 -10.77 -18.34 -11.80
C LEU A 104 -12.08 -18.81 -12.41
N GLY A 105 -13.18 -18.76 -11.66
CA GLY A 105 -14.52 -19.09 -12.17
C GLY A 105 -15.10 -18.04 -13.13
N TRP A 106 -14.28 -17.18 -13.69
CA TRP A 106 -14.68 -16.10 -14.60
C TRP A 106 -15.04 -16.62 -15.99
N GLN A 107 -16.13 -16.11 -16.56
CA GLN A 107 -16.67 -16.55 -17.85
C GLN A 107 -16.19 -15.59 -18.97
N GLY A 108 -14.97 -15.76 -19.43
CA GLY A 108 -14.36 -14.97 -20.50
C GLY A 108 -12.99 -15.51 -20.88
N PRO A 109 -12.24 -14.85 -21.78
CA PRO A 109 -10.87 -15.24 -22.12
C PRO A 109 -9.99 -15.19 -20.86
N LEU A 110 -9.63 -16.36 -20.33
CA LEU A 110 -8.79 -16.53 -19.14
C LEU A 110 -7.62 -17.43 -19.48
N TRP A 111 -6.40 -16.97 -19.19
CA TRP A 111 -5.21 -17.79 -19.29
C TRP A 111 -4.53 -17.95 -17.95
N VAL A 112 -4.29 -19.21 -17.59
CA VAL A 112 -3.48 -19.54 -16.45
C VAL A 112 -2.01 -19.50 -16.86
N VAL A 113 -1.26 -18.63 -16.21
CA VAL A 113 0.17 -18.43 -16.43
C VAL A 113 0.94 -19.27 -15.42
N SER A 114 1.91 -20.02 -15.89
CA SER A 114 2.82 -20.82 -15.07
C SER A 114 4.24 -20.70 -15.59
N SER A 115 5.22 -21.02 -14.76
CA SER A 115 6.62 -21.12 -15.17
C SER A 115 6.96 -22.58 -15.41
N ALA A 116 7.51 -22.86 -16.58
CA ALA A 116 8.01 -24.22 -16.91
C ALA A 116 9.33 -24.56 -16.19
N MET A 117 9.97 -23.58 -15.54
CA MET A 117 11.31 -23.71 -14.91
C MET A 117 12.38 -24.21 -15.92
N THR A 118 12.15 -23.99 -17.20
CA THR A 118 13.06 -24.36 -18.27
C THR A 118 13.93 -23.16 -18.67
N LEU A 119 15.20 -23.39 -18.90
CA LEU A 119 16.09 -22.42 -19.52
C LEU A 119 16.11 -22.67 -21.02
N SER A 120 15.89 -21.66 -21.82
CA SER A 120 16.15 -21.70 -23.25
C SER A 120 17.52 -21.11 -23.52
N ASP A 121 18.35 -21.80 -24.29
CA ASP A 121 19.61 -21.28 -24.83
C ASP A 121 19.38 -20.35 -26.04
N GLU A 122 18.14 -20.25 -26.55
CA GLU A 122 17.80 -19.38 -27.65
C GLU A 122 17.72 -17.91 -27.16
N ALA A 123 18.32 -17.01 -27.93
CA ALA A 123 18.24 -15.58 -27.67
C ALA A 123 16.80 -15.09 -27.88
N CYS A 124 16.10 -14.78 -26.80
CA CYS A 124 14.77 -14.21 -26.87
C CYS A 124 14.85 -12.77 -27.38
N LEU A 125 14.14 -12.47 -28.46
CA LEU A 125 13.99 -11.11 -28.98
C LEU A 125 12.72 -10.49 -28.41
N PHE A 126 12.88 -9.36 -27.74
CA PHE A 126 11.76 -8.59 -27.20
C PHE A 126 11.55 -7.33 -28.02
N PRO A 127 10.36 -7.13 -28.60
CA PRO A 127 10.03 -5.86 -29.25
C PRO A 127 10.21 -4.69 -28.27
N PRO A 128 10.65 -3.52 -28.74
CA PRO A 128 10.72 -2.35 -27.88
C PRO A 128 9.33 -2.01 -27.33
N LEU A 129 9.30 -1.50 -26.12
CA LEU A 129 8.05 -0.99 -25.55
C LEU A 129 7.54 0.20 -26.36
N ARG A 130 6.23 0.36 -26.41
CA ARG A 130 5.63 1.59 -26.93
C ARG A 130 6.14 2.76 -26.10
N HIS A 131 6.44 3.89 -26.74
CA HIS A 131 6.93 5.10 -26.05
C HIS A 131 5.90 5.67 -25.05
N ASP A 132 4.60 5.41 -25.30
CA ASP A 132 3.47 5.80 -24.47
C ASP A 132 2.94 4.64 -23.60
N ALA A 133 3.76 3.60 -23.37
CA ALA A 133 3.37 2.44 -22.57
C ALA A 133 2.95 2.85 -21.15
N TYR A 134 1.86 2.28 -20.68
CA TYR A 134 1.30 2.55 -19.36
C TYR A 134 0.62 1.30 -18.78
N VAL A 135 0.35 1.36 -17.48
CA VAL A 135 -0.55 0.43 -16.79
C VAL A 135 -1.81 1.16 -16.34
N GLU A 136 -2.91 0.46 -16.27
CA GLU A 136 -4.16 0.95 -15.69
C GLU A 136 -4.37 0.35 -14.31
N LEU A 137 -4.49 1.20 -13.31
CA LEU A 137 -4.82 0.84 -11.93
C LEU A 137 -6.25 1.26 -11.63
N PHE A 138 -6.94 0.47 -10.81
CA PHE A 138 -8.27 0.82 -10.33
C PHE A 138 -8.26 0.99 -8.82
N THR A 139 -8.83 2.10 -8.36
CA THR A 139 -9.00 2.40 -6.93
C THR A 139 -10.49 2.43 -6.60
N SER A 140 -10.84 2.08 -5.35
CA SER A 140 -12.21 2.24 -4.86
C SER A 140 -12.56 3.73 -4.85
N GLY A 141 -13.42 4.16 -5.78
CA GLY A 141 -13.92 5.54 -5.80
C GLY A 141 -14.83 5.81 -4.59
N SER A 142 -14.88 7.07 -4.14
CA SER A 142 -15.81 7.53 -3.08
C SER A 142 -17.29 7.35 -3.46
N THR A 143 -17.58 7.18 -4.74
CA THR A 143 -18.92 6.94 -5.31
C THR A 143 -19.30 5.46 -5.44
N GLY A 144 -18.43 4.54 -4.97
CA GLY A 144 -18.61 3.10 -5.14
C GLY A 144 -18.21 2.56 -6.53
N GLN A 145 -17.97 3.44 -7.51
CA GLN A 145 -17.46 3.04 -8.82
C GLN A 145 -15.93 3.07 -8.84
N PRO A 146 -15.28 2.07 -9.47
CA PRO A 146 -13.83 2.04 -9.59
C PRO A 146 -13.30 3.24 -10.37
N LYS A 147 -12.37 3.99 -9.78
CA LYS A 147 -11.69 5.09 -10.47
C LYS A 147 -10.48 4.53 -11.22
N ARG A 148 -10.44 4.77 -12.54
CA ARG A 148 -9.31 4.39 -13.40
C ARG A 148 -8.18 5.40 -13.24
N ILE A 149 -6.98 4.91 -12.95
CA ILE A 149 -5.74 5.69 -12.86
C ILE A 149 -4.75 5.14 -13.89
N VAL A 150 -4.32 5.97 -14.82
CA VAL A 150 -3.31 5.64 -15.82
C VAL A 150 -1.93 6.01 -15.29
N LYS A 151 -1.01 5.04 -15.27
CA LYS A 151 0.39 5.26 -14.87
C LYS A 151 1.32 4.95 -16.05
N PRO A 152 1.91 5.98 -16.69
CA PRO A 152 2.97 5.76 -17.67
C PRO A 152 4.15 4.98 -17.08
N ILE A 153 4.69 4.03 -17.84
CA ILE A 153 5.85 3.22 -17.40
C ILE A 153 7.04 4.13 -17.05
N ALA A 154 7.30 5.16 -17.85
CA ALA A 154 8.37 6.12 -17.58
C ALA A 154 8.25 6.80 -16.19
N ARG A 155 7.04 6.97 -15.66
CA ARG A 155 6.84 7.55 -14.32
C ARG A 155 7.05 6.52 -13.23
N LEU A 156 6.71 5.25 -13.45
CA LEU A 156 7.02 4.17 -12.53
C LEU A 156 8.53 3.91 -12.46
N ASP A 157 9.23 3.98 -13.59
CA ASP A 157 10.69 3.92 -13.65
C ASP A 157 11.31 5.10 -12.87
N HIS A 158 10.82 6.31 -13.10
CA HIS A 158 11.30 7.49 -12.38
C HIS A 158 11.01 7.43 -10.87
N GLU A 159 9.88 6.87 -10.47
CA GLU A 159 9.57 6.61 -9.05
C GLU A 159 10.57 5.65 -8.42
N ALA A 160 10.93 4.57 -9.13
CA ALA A 160 11.98 3.64 -8.70
C ALA A 160 13.36 4.31 -8.61
N GLU A 161 13.69 5.24 -9.53
CA GLU A 161 14.92 6.03 -9.47
C GLU A 161 14.99 6.93 -8.22
N LEU A 162 13.90 7.64 -7.90
CA LEU A 162 13.82 8.49 -6.70
C LEU A 162 14.02 7.66 -5.42
N LEU A 163 13.38 6.49 -5.36
CA LEU A 163 13.51 5.56 -4.24
C LEU A 163 14.92 4.97 -4.15
N ALA A 164 15.50 4.58 -5.28
CA ALA A 164 16.86 4.07 -5.34
C ALA A 164 17.88 5.13 -4.91
N ALA A 165 17.72 6.38 -5.38
CA ALA A 165 18.59 7.49 -4.96
C ALA A 165 18.56 7.71 -3.44
N ARG A 166 17.42 7.40 -2.79
CA ARG A 166 17.27 7.55 -1.34
C ARG A 166 17.76 6.34 -0.55
N PHE A 167 17.50 5.13 -1.05
CA PHE A 167 17.59 3.91 -0.25
C PHE A 167 18.59 2.86 -0.76
N ALA A 168 19.19 3.02 -1.96
CA ALA A 168 20.00 1.97 -2.59
C ALA A 168 21.12 1.41 -1.71
N ASP A 169 21.78 2.25 -0.91
CA ASP A 169 22.86 1.81 -0.03
C ASP A 169 22.37 0.85 1.07
N ARG A 170 21.17 1.09 1.61
CA ARG A 170 20.52 0.23 2.61
C ARG A 170 19.93 -1.04 1.98
N LEU A 171 19.54 -0.96 0.71
CA LEU A 171 18.97 -2.05 -0.06
C LEU A 171 20.02 -3.00 -0.66
N ALA A 172 21.27 -2.56 -0.77
CA ALA A 172 22.33 -3.32 -1.42
C ALA A 172 22.52 -4.71 -0.81
N GLY A 173 22.46 -5.75 -1.65
CA GLY A 173 22.64 -7.14 -1.26
C GLY A 173 21.47 -7.74 -0.47
N CYS A 174 20.36 -7.01 -0.32
CA CYS A 174 19.15 -7.52 0.33
C CYS A 174 18.27 -8.31 -0.64
N ARG A 175 17.40 -9.13 -0.07
CA ARG A 175 16.26 -9.75 -0.74
C ARG A 175 14.97 -9.07 -0.30
N VAL A 176 13.99 -8.96 -1.19
CA VAL A 176 12.74 -8.25 -0.90
C VAL A 176 11.64 -9.24 -0.51
N VAL A 177 11.03 -9.04 0.65
CA VAL A 177 9.84 -9.75 1.13
C VAL A 177 8.73 -8.75 1.39
N ALA A 178 7.47 -9.16 1.22
CA ALA A 178 6.36 -8.24 1.33
C ALA A 178 5.11 -8.87 1.95
N SER A 179 4.39 -8.07 2.73
CA SER A 179 3.04 -8.38 3.22
C SER A 179 1.95 -7.62 2.46
N VAL A 180 2.29 -7.06 1.29
CA VAL A 180 1.39 -6.30 0.42
C VAL A 180 1.32 -6.93 -0.96
N VAL A 181 0.18 -6.78 -1.63
CA VAL A 181 -0.05 -7.33 -2.97
C VAL A 181 0.56 -6.44 -4.07
N PRO A 182 1.00 -7.01 -5.21
CA PRO A 182 1.53 -6.23 -6.33
C PRO A 182 0.44 -5.47 -7.11
N GLN A 183 -0.85 -5.77 -6.88
CA GLN A 183 -1.98 -5.18 -7.61
C GLN A 183 -2.38 -3.78 -7.14
N HIS A 184 -1.67 -3.17 -6.21
CA HIS A 184 -1.84 -1.77 -5.81
C HIS A 184 -0.56 -0.99 -6.07
N LEU A 185 -0.66 0.33 -6.30
CA LEU A 185 0.52 1.13 -6.64
C LEU A 185 1.65 0.94 -5.63
N TYR A 186 1.36 0.91 -4.34
CA TYR A 186 2.38 0.71 -3.32
C TYR A 186 3.14 -0.62 -3.53
N GLY A 187 2.43 -1.73 -3.69
CA GLY A 187 3.07 -3.02 -3.97
C GLY A 187 3.73 -3.07 -5.36
N LEU A 188 3.11 -2.47 -6.37
CA LEU A 188 3.68 -2.37 -7.71
C LEU A 188 5.03 -1.63 -7.68
N THR A 189 5.09 -0.50 -7.00
CA THR A 189 6.31 0.31 -6.88
C THR A 189 7.37 -0.39 -6.03
N PHE A 190 7.03 -0.80 -4.80
CA PHE A 190 8.03 -1.23 -3.82
C PHE A 190 8.36 -2.73 -3.88
N ARG A 191 7.41 -3.56 -4.30
CA ARG A 191 7.60 -5.01 -4.40
C ARG A 191 8.04 -5.46 -5.80
N ILE A 192 7.75 -4.66 -6.85
CA ILE A 192 8.04 -5.01 -8.24
C ILE A 192 9.07 -4.05 -8.86
N PHE A 193 8.70 -2.76 -9.06
CA PHE A 193 9.57 -1.83 -9.79
C PHE A 193 10.90 -1.57 -9.10
N LEU A 194 10.90 -1.25 -7.81
CA LEU A 194 12.13 -0.96 -7.07
C LEU A 194 13.12 -2.13 -7.05
N PRO A 195 12.73 -3.38 -6.67
CA PRO A 195 13.66 -4.50 -6.70
C PRO A 195 14.13 -4.84 -8.11
N MET A 196 13.25 -4.81 -9.12
CA MET A 196 13.64 -5.09 -10.51
C MET A 196 14.61 -4.03 -11.05
N ALA A 197 14.39 -2.75 -10.76
CA ALA A 197 15.30 -1.66 -11.14
C ALA A 197 16.68 -1.79 -10.49
N LEU A 198 16.78 -2.31 -9.27
CA LEU A 198 18.02 -2.51 -8.53
C LEU A 198 18.65 -3.90 -8.73
N GLY A 199 17.94 -4.82 -9.39
CA GLY A 199 18.37 -6.21 -9.54
C GLY A 199 18.37 -6.98 -8.23
N LEU A 200 17.44 -6.69 -7.32
CA LEU A 200 17.26 -7.39 -6.05
C LEU A 200 16.29 -8.56 -6.22
N PRO A 201 16.62 -9.76 -5.72
CA PRO A 201 15.67 -10.87 -5.73
C PRO A 201 14.46 -10.57 -4.84
N LEU A 202 13.28 -11.00 -5.26
CA LEU A 202 12.03 -10.81 -4.51
C LEU A 202 11.36 -12.16 -4.18
N HIS A 203 10.70 -12.21 -3.02
CA HIS A 203 9.89 -13.36 -2.65
C HIS A 203 8.60 -13.38 -3.45
N ALA A 204 8.33 -14.47 -4.17
CA ALA A 204 7.19 -14.54 -5.07
C ALA A 204 5.85 -14.54 -4.33
N ALA A 205 5.75 -15.20 -3.18
CA ALA A 205 4.55 -15.18 -2.35
C ALA A 205 4.49 -13.94 -1.44
N MET A 206 3.28 -13.58 -1.04
CA MET A 206 3.04 -12.58 0.01
C MET A 206 3.18 -13.24 1.38
N LEU A 207 3.68 -12.49 2.36
CA LEU A 207 3.66 -12.90 3.76
C LEU A 207 2.32 -12.50 4.39
N TYR A 208 1.61 -13.45 4.95
CA TYR A 208 0.29 -13.27 5.58
C TYR A 208 0.37 -13.21 7.10
N TYR A 209 1.41 -13.85 7.68
CA TYR A 209 1.55 -14.07 9.12
C TYR A 209 2.98 -13.78 9.58
N ALA A 210 3.12 -13.38 10.85
CA ALA A 210 4.40 -13.09 11.48
C ALA A 210 5.35 -14.31 11.48
N GLU A 211 4.81 -15.52 11.57
CA GLU A 211 5.55 -16.78 11.53
C GLU A 211 6.28 -16.97 10.19
N GLN A 212 5.68 -16.57 9.09
CA GLN A 212 6.33 -16.64 7.78
C GLN A 212 7.49 -15.65 7.67
N LEU A 213 7.38 -14.48 8.29
CA LEU A 213 8.47 -13.52 8.38
C LEU A 213 9.60 -14.06 9.28
N ALA A 214 9.26 -14.61 10.44
CA ALA A 214 10.21 -15.18 11.39
C ALA A 214 10.93 -16.44 10.85
N ALA A 215 10.29 -17.17 9.93
CA ALA A 215 10.87 -18.37 9.30
C ALA A 215 11.87 -18.06 8.18
N LEU A 216 12.14 -16.80 7.85
CA LEU A 216 13.13 -16.43 6.83
C LEU A 216 14.54 -16.84 7.28
N GLY A 217 15.31 -17.39 6.35
CA GLY A 217 16.69 -17.84 6.61
C GLY A 217 17.63 -16.70 7.01
N HIS A 218 18.62 -17.02 7.84
CA HIS A 218 19.59 -16.03 8.36
C HIS A 218 20.79 -15.79 7.43
N GLU A 219 20.90 -16.52 6.33
CA GLU A 219 21.96 -16.37 5.33
C GLU A 219 21.81 -15.14 4.45
N HIS A 220 20.65 -14.47 4.48
CA HIS A 220 20.34 -13.28 3.70
C HIS A 220 19.83 -12.16 4.59
N ARG A 221 20.00 -10.91 4.09
CA ARG A 221 19.37 -9.73 4.67
C ARG A 221 18.12 -9.39 3.87
N TYR A 222 17.08 -8.91 4.56
CA TYR A 222 15.79 -8.66 3.93
C TYR A 222 15.36 -7.19 4.01
N VAL A 223 14.71 -6.73 2.95
CA VAL A 223 13.88 -5.53 2.98
C VAL A 223 12.44 -5.98 3.09
N PHE A 224 11.77 -5.53 4.12
CA PHE A 224 10.38 -5.89 4.39
C PHE A 224 9.45 -4.75 3.96
N ILE A 225 8.67 -4.99 2.89
CA ILE A 225 7.63 -4.08 2.39
C ILE A 225 6.32 -4.43 3.08
N SER A 226 5.83 -3.54 3.94
CA SER A 226 4.73 -3.85 4.83
C SER A 226 3.70 -2.72 4.91
N SER A 227 2.72 -2.90 5.75
CA SER A 227 1.67 -1.92 6.04
C SER A 227 1.43 -1.85 7.55
N PRO A 228 0.85 -0.76 8.06
CA PRO A 228 0.47 -0.65 9.47
C PRO A 228 -0.38 -1.83 9.96
N ALA A 229 -1.28 -2.33 9.11
CA ALA A 229 -2.15 -3.47 9.45
C ALA A 229 -1.39 -4.79 9.71
N PHE A 230 -0.27 -5.02 9.04
CA PHE A 230 0.56 -6.19 9.31
C PHE A 230 1.47 -5.94 10.52
N LEU A 231 2.12 -4.76 10.59
CA LEU A 231 3.08 -4.43 11.65
C LEU A 231 2.46 -4.47 13.06
N LYS A 232 1.19 -4.09 13.21
CA LYS A 232 0.47 -4.20 14.48
C LYS A 232 0.21 -5.64 14.96
N ARG A 233 0.33 -6.64 14.06
CA ARG A 233 0.05 -8.06 14.32
C ARG A 233 1.32 -8.90 14.42
N LEU A 234 2.48 -8.28 14.55
CA LEU A 234 3.74 -8.98 14.74
C LEU A 234 3.75 -9.73 16.07
N ASP A 235 4.20 -10.98 16.05
CA ASP A 235 4.47 -11.76 17.26
C ASP A 235 5.93 -11.57 17.67
N HIS A 236 6.17 -10.75 18.66
CA HIS A 236 7.50 -10.41 19.15
C HIS A 236 8.16 -11.54 19.99
N GLN A 237 7.46 -12.65 20.22
CA GLN A 237 8.02 -13.84 20.88
C GLN A 237 8.76 -14.74 19.88
N LEU A 238 8.49 -14.56 18.58
CA LEU A 238 9.16 -15.30 17.53
C LEU A 238 10.61 -14.82 17.34
N PRO A 239 11.53 -15.67 16.84
CA PRO A 239 12.89 -15.25 16.49
C PRO A 239 12.83 -14.17 15.40
N ALA A 240 13.62 -13.11 15.59
CA ALA A 240 13.65 -12.01 14.62
C ALA A 240 14.46 -12.41 13.37
N PRO A 241 13.92 -12.24 12.16
CA PRO A 241 14.66 -12.42 10.92
C PRO A 241 15.65 -11.26 10.68
N PRO A 242 16.70 -11.46 9.85
CA PRO A 242 17.70 -10.43 9.57
C PRO A 242 17.15 -9.35 8.61
N VAL A 243 16.21 -8.54 9.08
CA VAL A 243 15.65 -7.40 8.34
C VAL A 243 16.60 -6.22 8.39
N ALA A 244 16.95 -5.67 7.24
CA ALA A 244 17.82 -4.52 7.11
C ALA A 244 17.05 -3.19 6.94
N MET A 245 15.82 -3.28 6.48
CA MET A 245 14.96 -2.12 6.23
C MET A 245 13.49 -2.53 6.27
N ILE A 246 12.65 -1.67 6.81
CA ILE A 246 11.20 -1.81 6.80
C ILE A 246 10.63 -0.60 6.08
N LEU A 247 9.80 -0.83 5.07
CA LEU A 247 9.02 0.21 4.41
C LEU A 247 7.56 0.02 4.75
N SER A 248 6.89 1.06 5.21
CA SER A 248 5.46 1.07 5.53
C SER A 248 4.76 2.21 4.82
N ALA A 249 3.60 1.94 4.25
CA ALA A 249 2.74 2.93 3.63
C ALA A 249 1.25 2.52 3.69
N GLY A 250 0.39 3.39 3.18
CA GLY A 250 -1.05 3.14 3.02
C GLY A 250 -1.91 3.52 4.22
N GLY A 251 -1.31 3.87 5.35
CA GLY A 251 -2.02 4.30 6.56
C GLY A 251 -1.09 4.88 7.61
N MET A 252 -1.67 5.42 8.67
CA MET A 252 -0.91 5.87 9.83
C MET A 252 -0.37 4.66 10.60
N LEU A 253 0.91 4.70 10.94
CA LEU A 253 1.55 3.71 11.81
C LEU A 253 1.64 4.29 13.24
N PRO A 254 0.89 3.75 14.22
CA PRO A 254 0.92 4.20 15.60
C PRO A 254 2.32 4.07 16.21
N TRP A 255 2.68 5.00 17.11
CA TRP A 255 4.01 5.01 17.73
C TRP A 255 4.33 3.73 18.51
N LEU A 256 3.33 3.16 19.18
CA LEU A 256 3.47 1.88 19.88
C LEU A 256 3.92 0.77 18.91
N ASP A 257 3.26 0.67 17.75
CA ASP A 257 3.60 -0.37 16.75
C ASP A 257 4.98 -0.12 16.13
N VAL A 258 5.38 1.16 15.96
CA VAL A 258 6.74 1.53 15.55
C VAL A 258 7.78 1.03 16.55
N THR A 259 7.60 1.31 17.83
CA THR A 259 8.56 0.95 18.89
C THR A 259 8.64 -0.55 19.08
N GLN A 260 7.52 -1.26 19.05
CA GLN A 260 7.47 -2.72 19.13
C GLN A 260 8.15 -3.38 17.93
N THR A 261 7.87 -2.90 16.73
CA THR A 261 8.53 -3.38 15.50
C THR A 261 10.04 -3.16 15.56
N ALA A 262 10.47 -1.95 15.97
CA ALA A 262 11.89 -1.62 16.07
C ALA A 262 12.61 -2.43 17.16
N ALA A 263 11.95 -2.70 18.27
CA ALA A 263 12.50 -3.52 19.34
C ALA A 263 12.70 -4.98 18.91
N TRP A 264 11.76 -5.53 18.13
CA TRP A 264 11.85 -6.91 17.64
C TRP A 264 12.85 -7.06 16.50
N LEU A 265 12.75 -6.24 15.44
CA LEU A 265 13.57 -6.36 14.24
C LEU A 265 14.92 -5.62 14.32
N ASN A 266 15.15 -4.85 15.38
CA ASN A 266 16.31 -3.95 15.54
C ASN A 266 16.46 -2.94 14.38
N VAL A 267 15.36 -2.55 13.77
CA VAL A 267 15.29 -1.60 12.64
C VAL A 267 14.05 -0.72 12.78
N TRP A 268 14.25 0.60 12.71
CA TRP A 268 13.15 1.55 12.69
C TRP A 268 12.48 1.60 11.32
N PRO A 269 11.14 1.64 11.25
CA PRO A 269 10.43 1.75 9.99
C PRO A 269 10.69 3.07 9.26
N ASP A 270 10.84 2.98 7.94
CA ASP A 270 10.66 4.11 7.02
C ASP A 270 9.20 4.13 6.57
N GLU A 271 8.55 5.28 6.63
CA GLU A 271 7.20 5.47 6.13
C GLU A 271 7.22 6.29 4.84
N ILE A 272 6.35 5.91 3.92
CA ILE A 272 6.16 6.60 2.64
C ILE A 272 4.76 7.21 2.61
N TYR A 273 4.69 8.49 2.25
CA TYR A 273 3.46 9.21 2.00
C TYR A 273 3.25 9.42 0.50
N GLY A 274 2.06 9.14 0.04
CA GLY A 274 1.62 9.28 -1.33
C GLY A 274 0.26 8.60 -1.57
N SER A 275 -0.17 8.62 -2.82
CA SER A 275 -1.42 7.98 -3.25
C SER A 275 -1.25 7.34 -4.63
N THR A 276 -2.27 6.60 -5.08
CA THR A 276 -2.25 6.04 -6.44
C THR A 276 -2.20 7.16 -7.47
N GLU A 277 -2.84 8.30 -7.22
CA GLU A 277 -2.85 9.44 -8.12
C GLU A 277 -1.49 10.16 -8.19
N THR A 278 -0.88 10.39 -7.04
CA THR A 278 0.35 11.20 -6.94
C THR A 278 1.64 10.41 -7.12
N GLY A 279 1.65 9.11 -6.85
CA GLY A 279 2.88 8.39 -6.56
C GLY A 279 3.44 8.79 -5.19
N ILE A 280 4.72 8.49 -4.94
CA ILE A 280 5.39 8.91 -3.70
C ILE A 280 5.54 10.43 -3.65
N LEU A 281 5.27 11.01 -2.48
CA LEU A 281 5.43 12.45 -2.24
C LEU A 281 6.47 12.76 -1.18
N ALA A 282 6.48 12.00 -0.08
CA ALA A 282 7.39 12.24 1.03
C ALA A 282 7.70 10.94 1.78
N TRP A 283 8.73 10.99 2.57
CA TRP A 283 9.17 9.90 3.43
C TRP A 283 9.58 10.42 4.80
N ARG A 284 9.60 9.53 5.80
CA ARG A 284 10.19 9.80 7.12
C ARG A 284 10.76 8.54 7.73
N TYR A 285 11.80 8.68 8.54
CA TYR A 285 12.38 7.59 9.31
C TYR A 285 11.97 7.71 10.77
N ARG A 286 11.28 6.71 11.32
CA ARG A 286 10.51 6.78 12.56
C ARG A 286 11.33 6.45 13.80
N GLN A 287 12.47 7.10 14.01
CA GLN A 287 13.24 6.98 15.27
C GLN A 287 12.64 7.78 16.44
N GLN A 288 11.70 8.67 16.16
CA GLN A 288 10.98 9.45 17.15
C GLN A 288 9.50 9.52 16.78
N GLU A 289 8.65 9.78 17.76
CA GLU A 289 7.20 9.83 17.55
C GLU A 289 6.79 10.93 16.55
N ASN A 290 7.31 12.13 16.75
CA ASN A 290 6.89 13.34 16.05
C ASN A 290 7.81 13.74 14.88
N VAL A 291 8.34 12.75 14.13
CA VAL A 291 9.16 13.02 12.94
C VAL A 291 8.30 13.61 11.83
N THR A 292 8.77 14.72 11.27
CA THR A 292 8.14 15.37 10.10
C THR A 292 8.40 14.61 8.80
N TRP A 293 7.54 14.83 7.83
CA TRP A 293 7.69 14.28 6.48
C TRP A 293 8.64 15.13 5.64
N LEU A 294 9.57 14.47 4.97
CA LEU A 294 10.52 15.09 4.05
C LEU A 294 10.08 14.81 2.61
N PRO A 295 9.76 15.86 1.81
CA PRO A 295 9.42 15.69 0.41
C PRO A 295 10.53 15.01 -0.40
N PHE A 296 10.17 14.18 -1.38
CA PHE A 296 11.11 13.68 -2.37
C PHE A 296 11.57 14.81 -3.31
N PRO A 297 12.74 14.68 -3.95
CA PRO A 297 13.22 15.64 -4.92
C PRO A 297 12.17 15.90 -6.03
N GLY A 298 11.98 17.17 -6.37
CA GLY A 298 10.99 17.59 -7.37
C GLY A 298 9.54 17.68 -6.89
N VAL A 299 9.25 17.30 -5.64
CA VAL A 299 7.93 17.49 -5.02
C VAL A 299 7.85 18.88 -4.41
N SER A 300 6.81 19.63 -4.76
CA SER A 300 6.53 20.95 -4.19
C SER A 300 5.04 21.10 -3.90
N PHE A 301 4.73 22.01 -2.97
CA PHE A 301 3.37 22.27 -2.52
C PHE A 301 3.07 23.76 -2.59
N THR A 302 1.90 24.11 -3.09
CA THR A 302 1.40 25.49 -3.13
C THR A 302 0.11 25.54 -2.32
N ALA A 303 0.03 26.52 -1.41
CA ALA A 303 -1.21 26.77 -0.66
C ALA A 303 -2.30 27.27 -1.62
N GLU A 304 -3.50 26.72 -1.52
CA GLU A 304 -4.67 27.08 -2.32
C GLU A 304 -5.90 27.08 -1.38
N ASP A 305 -6.32 28.27 -0.95
CA ASP A 305 -7.32 28.48 0.10
C ASP A 305 -6.94 27.75 1.41
N ALA A 306 -7.77 26.81 1.83
CA ALA A 306 -7.49 25.96 2.97
C ALA A 306 -6.85 24.60 2.55
N ALA A 307 -6.29 24.45 1.33
CA ALA A 307 -5.71 23.24 0.74
C ALA A 307 -4.26 23.42 0.33
N PHE A 308 -3.67 22.32 -0.07
CA PHE A 308 -2.41 22.30 -0.79
C PHE A 308 -2.58 21.62 -2.15
N ARG A 309 -2.05 22.28 -3.17
CA ARG A 309 -1.83 21.67 -4.48
C ARG A 309 -0.42 21.13 -4.52
N VAL A 310 -0.28 19.86 -4.88
CA VAL A 310 1.03 19.21 -5.00
C VAL A 310 1.44 19.11 -6.47
N PHE A 311 2.70 19.38 -6.72
CA PHE A 311 3.40 19.16 -7.98
C PHE A 311 4.48 18.12 -7.76
N SER A 312 4.61 17.20 -8.70
CA SER A 312 5.61 16.12 -8.64
C SER A 312 5.93 15.66 -10.05
N PRO A 313 7.18 15.24 -10.33
CA PRO A 313 7.52 14.61 -11.61
C PRO A 313 6.67 13.37 -11.93
N LEU A 314 6.08 12.76 -10.90
CA LEU A 314 5.24 11.55 -11.01
C LEU A 314 3.77 11.85 -11.36
N ILE A 315 3.35 13.10 -11.27
CA ILE A 315 2.00 13.55 -11.60
C ILE A 315 1.93 13.93 -13.07
N ALA A 316 0.93 13.39 -13.79
CA ALA A 316 0.78 13.64 -15.22
C ALA A 316 0.28 15.04 -15.53
N ASP A 317 -0.62 15.58 -14.70
CA ASP A 317 -1.21 16.89 -14.86
C ASP A 317 -0.19 17.96 -14.48
N ALA A 318 0.16 18.83 -15.44
CA ALA A 318 1.07 19.96 -15.22
C ALA A 318 0.50 20.98 -14.22
N ASN A 319 -0.82 21.01 -14.04
CA ASN A 319 -1.47 21.85 -13.03
C ASN A 319 -1.38 21.25 -11.61
N GLY A 320 -0.73 20.09 -11.44
CA GLY A 320 -0.64 19.41 -10.17
C GLY A 320 -1.97 18.83 -9.69
N LEU A 321 -2.01 18.33 -8.47
CA LEU A 321 -3.21 17.75 -7.86
C LEU A 321 -3.53 18.42 -6.53
N LEU A 322 -4.80 18.74 -6.33
CA LEU A 322 -5.29 19.26 -5.06
C LEU A 322 -5.38 18.10 -4.06
N LEU A 323 -4.72 18.24 -2.90
CA LEU A 323 -4.72 17.22 -1.87
C LEU A 323 -5.96 17.34 -0.98
N ASP A 324 -6.52 16.20 -0.62
CA ASP A 324 -7.52 16.09 0.45
C ASP A 324 -6.87 16.07 1.85
N ASP A 325 -5.56 15.91 1.92
CA ASP A 325 -4.83 15.87 3.17
C ASP A 325 -4.59 17.29 3.70
N ILE A 326 -4.69 17.44 5.02
CA ILE A 326 -4.39 18.69 5.74
C ILE A 326 -2.92 18.62 6.14
N LEU A 327 -2.13 19.56 5.63
CA LEU A 327 -0.70 19.64 5.87
C LEU A 327 -0.37 20.87 6.74
N GLN A 328 0.58 20.70 7.66
CA GLN A 328 1.20 21.79 8.40
C GLN A 328 2.69 21.82 8.10
N PHE A 329 3.15 22.87 7.44
CA PHE A 329 4.55 23.03 7.04
C PHE A 329 5.40 23.64 8.16
N GLU A 330 6.62 23.14 8.28
CA GLU A 330 7.71 23.72 9.06
C GLU A 330 8.53 24.68 8.19
N PRO A 331 9.29 25.64 8.78
CA PRO A 331 10.10 26.59 8.03
C PRO A 331 11.14 25.96 7.08
N ASN A 332 11.56 24.74 7.37
CA ASN A 332 12.54 23.98 6.55
C ASN A 332 11.91 23.22 5.37
N GLY A 333 10.61 23.41 5.09
CA GLY A 333 9.88 22.73 4.02
C GLY A 333 9.42 21.31 4.34
N GLN A 334 9.73 20.79 5.52
CA GLN A 334 9.14 19.56 6.02
C GLN A 334 7.70 19.81 6.49
N PHE A 335 6.89 18.76 6.65
CA PHE A 335 5.51 18.94 7.05
C PHE A 335 4.99 17.82 7.97
N ARG A 336 3.86 18.09 8.60
CA ARG A 336 3.06 17.14 9.38
C ARG A 336 1.75 16.87 8.67
N LEU A 337 1.27 15.63 8.72
CA LEU A 337 -0.07 15.27 8.29
C LEU A 337 -1.02 15.47 9.46
N MET A 338 -1.97 16.39 9.30
CA MET A 338 -2.93 16.77 10.35
C MET A 338 -4.30 16.10 10.16
N GLY A 339 -4.48 15.30 9.09
CA GLY A 339 -5.72 14.60 8.77
C GLY A 339 -6.15 14.73 7.31
N ARG A 340 -7.40 14.40 7.02
CA ARG A 340 -8.00 14.50 5.68
C ARG A 340 -9.27 15.33 5.70
N ARG A 341 -9.48 16.14 4.66
CA ARG A 341 -10.67 17.01 4.50
C ARG A 341 -11.96 16.22 4.31
N GLY A 342 -11.94 15.15 3.55
CA GLY A 342 -13.11 14.28 3.36
C GLY A 342 -13.64 13.67 4.65
N ARG A 343 -12.95 13.92 5.77
CA ARG A 343 -13.34 13.54 7.13
C ARG A 343 -13.69 14.75 8.01
N VAL A 344 -13.88 15.93 7.43
CA VAL A 344 -14.45 17.07 8.12
C VAL A 344 -15.96 17.03 7.96
N VAL A 345 -16.66 16.93 9.07
CA VAL A 345 -18.12 16.91 9.13
C VAL A 345 -18.65 18.19 9.75
N LYS A 346 -19.85 18.60 9.36
CA LYS A 346 -20.53 19.74 9.97
C LYS A 346 -21.45 19.23 11.06
N ILE A 347 -21.17 19.58 12.31
CA ILE A 347 -21.99 19.24 13.48
C ILE A 347 -22.36 20.54 14.20
N GLU A 348 -23.65 20.81 14.37
CA GLU A 348 -24.15 22.03 15.03
C GLU A 348 -23.44 23.31 14.50
N GLU A 349 -23.37 23.50 13.18
CA GLU A 349 -22.75 24.63 12.46
C GLU A 349 -21.20 24.68 12.56
N LYS A 350 -20.54 23.80 13.30
CA LYS A 350 -19.07 23.72 13.43
C LYS A 350 -18.49 22.66 12.49
N ARG A 351 -17.32 22.97 11.92
CA ARG A 351 -16.52 22.03 11.12
C ARG A 351 -15.66 21.20 12.06
N ILE A 352 -15.91 19.87 12.11
CA ILE A 352 -15.21 18.93 12.98
C ILE A 352 -14.37 17.99 12.13
N SER A 353 -13.06 17.96 12.42
CA SER A 353 -12.15 16.99 11.83
C SER A 353 -12.23 15.67 12.61
N LEU A 354 -12.82 14.66 11.98
CA LEU A 354 -12.85 13.30 12.57
C LEU A 354 -11.45 12.71 12.71
N SER A 355 -10.52 13.09 11.83
CA SER A 355 -9.12 12.67 11.93
C SER A 355 -8.42 13.26 13.15
N GLU A 356 -8.72 14.51 13.50
CA GLU A 356 -8.21 15.13 14.72
C GLU A 356 -8.78 14.43 15.97
N VAL A 357 -10.06 14.12 15.97
CA VAL A 357 -10.68 13.34 17.04
C VAL A 357 -9.98 11.98 17.23
N GLU A 358 -9.70 11.27 16.11
CA GLU A 358 -8.97 10.00 16.18
C GLU A 358 -7.56 10.16 16.72
N GLN A 359 -6.83 11.17 16.27
CA GLN A 359 -5.46 11.42 16.73
C GLN A 359 -5.43 11.68 18.23
N ARG A 360 -6.32 12.54 18.73
CA ARG A 360 -6.39 12.86 20.16
C ARG A 360 -6.78 11.66 21.02
N LEU A 361 -7.64 10.79 20.49
CA LEU A 361 -7.98 9.55 21.17
C LEU A 361 -6.80 8.58 21.25
N LEU A 362 -6.01 8.46 20.18
CA LEU A 362 -4.83 7.59 20.15
C LEU A 362 -3.71 8.04 21.11
N GLU A 363 -3.67 9.32 21.50
CA GLU A 363 -2.76 9.84 22.52
C GLU A 363 -3.16 9.38 23.94
N LEU A 364 -4.38 8.86 24.14
CA LEU A 364 -4.86 8.41 25.43
C LEU A 364 -4.42 6.97 25.73
N LYS A 365 -3.91 6.75 26.94
CA LYS A 365 -3.44 5.44 27.38
C LYS A 365 -4.54 4.37 27.26
N GLY A 366 -4.19 3.26 26.62
CA GLY A 366 -5.05 2.08 26.49
C GLY A 366 -5.86 2.03 25.20
N ILE A 367 -5.87 3.06 24.38
CA ILE A 367 -6.53 3.06 23.07
C ILE A 367 -5.49 2.68 22.01
N ARG A 368 -5.72 1.55 21.33
CA ARG A 368 -4.85 1.03 20.27
C ARG A 368 -5.26 1.47 18.87
N GLU A 369 -6.57 1.43 18.61
CA GLU A 369 -7.13 1.88 17.34
C GLU A 369 -8.43 2.62 17.59
N VAL A 370 -8.74 3.55 16.69
CA VAL A 370 -9.98 4.32 16.73
C VAL A 370 -10.49 4.60 15.33
N ALA A 371 -11.81 4.55 15.18
CA ALA A 371 -12.51 5.07 14.00
C ALA A 371 -13.60 6.03 14.47
N ALA A 372 -13.49 7.30 14.10
CA ALA A 372 -14.49 8.32 14.39
C ALA A 372 -15.44 8.50 13.19
N LEU A 373 -16.71 8.63 13.46
CA LEU A 373 -17.79 8.74 12.46
C LEU A 373 -18.81 9.78 12.88
N PRO A 374 -19.43 10.50 11.93
CA PRO A 374 -20.59 11.30 12.24
C PRO A 374 -21.77 10.34 12.53
N ILE A 375 -22.52 10.64 13.57
CA ILE A 375 -23.70 9.88 13.93
C ILE A 375 -24.87 10.82 14.20
N THR A 376 -26.07 10.39 13.80
CA THR A 376 -27.32 11.07 14.16
C THR A 376 -28.16 10.10 14.96
N ARG A 377 -28.46 10.45 16.20
CA ARG A 377 -29.29 9.62 17.12
C ARG A 377 -30.30 10.50 17.84
N GLY A 378 -31.57 10.12 17.78
CA GLY A 378 -32.64 10.93 18.37
C GLY A 378 -32.72 12.36 17.82
N GLY A 379 -32.43 12.57 16.52
CA GLY A 379 -32.43 13.88 15.87
C GLY A 379 -31.22 14.78 16.19
N ARG A 380 -30.29 14.31 17.00
CA ARG A 380 -29.06 15.06 17.34
C ARG A 380 -27.85 14.50 16.61
N GLN A 381 -27.08 15.37 15.98
CA GLN A 381 -25.80 15.06 15.37
C GLN A 381 -24.70 15.04 16.41
N GLY A 382 -23.69 14.18 16.22
CA GLY A 382 -22.52 14.09 17.08
C GLY A 382 -21.43 13.22 16.47
N VAL A 383 -20.37 13.01 17.23
CA VAL A 383 -19.30 12.08 16.88
C VAL A 383 -19.50 10.78 17.64
N GLY A 384 -19.48 9.67 16.90
CA GLY A 384 -19.38 8.33 17.45
C GLY A 384 -17.99 7.74 17.20
N VAL A 385 -17.52 6.86 18.09
CA VAL A 385 -16.22 6.21 17.96
C VAL A 385 -16.28 4.73 18.20
N LEU A 386 -15.59 3.99 17.34
CA LEU A 386 -15.24 2.59 17.52
C LEU A 386 -13.80 2.53 18.04
N LEU A 387 -13.57 1.77 19.10
CA LEU A 387 -12.29 1.68 19.78
C LEU A 387 -11.81 0.24 19.85
N VAL A 388 -10.53 0.03 19.58
CA VAL A 388 -9.80 -1.16 19.98
C VAL A 388 -8.92 -0.79 21.16
N LEU A 389 -9.04 -1.52 22.26
CA LEU A 389 -8.32 -1.27 23.50
C LEU A 389 -7.21 -2.30 23.70
N ASP A 390 -6.17 -1.93 24.45
CA ASP A 390 -5.24 -2.91 24.98
C ASP A 390 -5.91 -3.77 26.08
N ASP A 391 -5.25 -4.85 26.50
CA ASP A 391 -5.83 -5.80 27.44
C ASP A 391 -6.18 -5.16 28.80
N GLU A 392 -5.31 -4.27 29.28
CA GLU A 392 -5.52 -3.56 30.56
C GLU A 392 -6.71 -2.61 30.49
N ALA A 393 -6.83 -1.83 29.42
CA ALA A 393 -7.95 -0.91 29.22
C ALA A 393 -9.25 -1.67 28.95
N ARG A 394 -9.18 -2.80 28.25
CA ARG A 394 -10.33 -3.68 27.97
C ARG A 394 -10.89 -4.28 29.28
N GLN A 395 -10.02 -4.76 30.15
CA GLN A 395 -10.44 -5.25 31.48
C GLN A 395 -11.09 -4.14 32.29
N ARG A 396 -10.48 -2.93 32.33
CA ARG A 396 -11.09 -1.78 32.99
C ARG A 396 -12.46 -1.43 32.43
N TRP A 397 -12.60 -1.41 31.10
CA TRP A 397 -13.86 -1.16 30.41
C TRP A 397 -14.94 -2.15 30.81
N GLN A 398 -14.63 -3.42 30.83
CA GLN A 398 -15.56 -4.49 31.23
C GLN A 398 -15.97 -4.37 32.70
N ASN A 399 -15.01 -4.15 33.59
CA ASN A 399 -15.22 -4.06 35.03
C ASN A 399 -16.01 -2.81 35.45
N SER A 400 -15.83 -1.68 34.77
CA SER A 400 -16.50 -0.41 35.08
C SER A 400 -17.80 -0.19 34.33
N GLY A 401 -18.23 -1.14 33.49
CA GLY A 401 -19.37 -0.98 32.59
C GLY A 401 -19.20 0.11 31.54
N GLY A 402 -17.96 0.52 31.24
CA GLY A 402 -17.55 1.48 30.19
C GLY A 402 -17.77 2.95 30.55
N LYS A 403 -18.84 3.32 31.25
CA LYS A 403 -19.23 4.72 31.53
C LYS A 403 -18.16 5.54 32.24
N THR A 404 -17.47 4.96 33.22
CA THR A 404 -16.42 5.66 33.97
C THR A 404 -15.23 5.97 33.07
N GLN A 405 -14.86 5.05 32.20
CA GLN A 405 -13.75 5.21 31.26
C GLN A 405 -14.11 6.25 30.18
N GLU A 406 -15.33 6.22 29.65
CA GLU A 406 -15.82 7.25 28.72
C GLU A 406 -15.73 8.65 29.32
N LEU A 407 -16.16 8.84 30.55
CA LEU A 407 -16.10 10.13 31.24
C LEU A 407 -14.65 10.60 31.41
N THR A 408 -13.73 9.68 31.72
CA THR A 408 -12.30 9.98 31.85
C THR A 408 -11.72 10.45 30.51
N TRP A 409 -11.98 9.72 29.44
CA TRP A 409 -11.51 10.09 28.10
C TRP A 409 -12.15 11.39 27.61
N ARG A 410 -13.43 11.59 27.83
CA ARG A 410 -14.11 12.85 27.48
C ARG A 410 -13.48 14.05 28.16
N ARG A 411 -13.16 13.94 29.46
CA ARG A 411 -12.47 15.01 30.22
C ARG A 411 -11.08 15.27 29.64
N ALA A 412 -10.34 14.23 29.26
CA ALA A 412 -9.01 14.36 28.67
C ALA A 412 -9.04 15.04 27.29
N LEU A 413 -10.13 14.87 26.52
CA LEU A 413 -10.29 15.46 25.19
C LEU A 413 -10.75 16.93 25.22
N LEU A 414 -11.49 17.36 26.24
CA LEU A 414 -12.05 18.72 26.33
C LEU A 414 -11.04 19.86 26.18
N PRO A 415 -9.78 19.77 26.67
CA PRO A 415 -8.78 20.81 26.45
C PRO A 415 -8.34 20.95 24.98
N TRP A 416 -8.55 19.92 24.17
CA TRP A 416 -8.01 19.82 22.79
C TRP A 416 -9.06 19.90 21.71
N LEU A 417 -10.30 19.55 22.03
CA LEU A 417 -11.39 19.47 21.06
C LEU A 417 -12.54 20.40 21.46
N GLU A 418 -13.19 20.96 20.44
CA GLU A 418 -14.47 21.63 20.64
C GLU A 418 -15.47 20.69 21.32
N PRO A 419 -16.33 21.17 22.23
CA PRO A 419 -17.28 20.30 22.96
C PRO A 419 -18.17 19.44 22.06
N VAL A 420 -18.52 19.93 20.85
CA VAL A 420 -19.32 19.17 19.88
C VAL A 420 -18.53 18.09 19.15
N ALA A 421 -17.20 18.18 19.16
CA ALA A 421 -16.28 17.20 18.57
C ALA A 421 -15.96 16.05 19.53
N VAL A 422 -16.16 16.26 20.84
CA VAL A 422 -15.93 15.22 21.85
C VAL A 422 -16.96 14.09 21.64
N PRO A 423 -16.52 12.84 21.44
CA PRO A 423 -17.41 11.74 21.12
C PRO A 423 -18.54 11.57 22.15
N ARG A 424 -19.75 11.33 21.64
CA ARG A 424 -20.94 11.07 22.47
C ARG A 424 -21.31 9.59 22.49
N TYR A 425 -20.89 8.83 21.48
CA TYR A 425 -21.20 7.42 21.32
C TYR A 425 -19.92 6.64 21.23
N TRP A 426 -19.77 5.65 22.08
CA TRP A 426 -18.55 4.88 22.29
C TRP A 426 -18.86 3.39 22.15
N ARG A 427 -18.12 2.69 21.32
CA ARG A 427 -18.20 1.25 21.23
C ARG A 427 -16.82 0.63 21.16
N VAL A 428 -16.56 -0.32 22.05
CA VAL A 428 -15.33 -1.13 22.03
C VAL A 428 -15.57 -2.36 21.18
N ILE A 429 -14.65 -2.63 20.26
CA ILE A 429 -14.67 -3.77 19.34
C ILE A 429 -13.30 -4.47 19.37
N ASP A 430 -13.23 -5.68 18.83
CA ASP A 430 -11.98 -6.44 18.80
C ASP A 430 -11.04 -5.96 17.70
N GLU A 431 -11.57 -5.60 16.55
CA GLU A 431 -10.81 -5.14 15.40
C GLU A 431 -11.64 -4.14 14.56
N ILE A 432 -10.99 -3.08 14.05
CA ILE A 432 -11.63 -2.17 13.09
C ILE A 432 -11.61 -2.85 11.71
N PRO A 433 -12.79 -3.11 11.10
CA PRO A 433 -12.84 -3.80 9.83
C PRO A 433 -12.22 -2.99 8.69
N VAL A 434 -11.42 -3.67 7.89
CA VAL A 434 -10.78 -3.12 6.69
C VAL A 434 -11.08 -4.03 5.49
N ASN A 435 -11.07 -3.46 4.29
CA ASN A 435 -11.20 -4.23 3.07
C ASN A 435 -9.88 -4.94 2.70
N SER A 436 -9.88 -5.67 1.59
CA SER A 436 -8.69 -6.35 1.05
C SER A 436 -7.51 -5.42 0.74
N MET A 437 -7.75 -4.10 0.70
CA MET A 437 -6.75 -3.06 0.49
C MET A 437 -6.30 -2.38 1.79
N ASN A 438 -6.62 -2.97 2.96
CA ASN A 438 -6.40 -2.39 4.29
C ASN A 438 -7.03 -0.99 4.46
N LYS A 439 -8.09 -0.68 3.71
CA LYS A 439 -8.85 0.55 3.86
C LYS A 439 -10.11 0.31 4.67
N ARG A 440 -10.41 1.23 5.58
CA ARG A 440 -11.62 1.22 6.39
C ARG A 440 -12.87 1.35 5.51
N VAL A 441 -13.86 0.48 5.71
CA VAL A 441 -15.14 0.49 4.99
C VAL A 441 -16.17 1.22 5.84
N TYR A 442 -16.36 2.51 5.56
CA TYR A 442 -17.20 3.38 6.40
C TYR A 442 -18.64 2.90 6.57
N ALA A 443 -19.26 2.27 5.57
CA ALA A 443 -20.60 1.70 5.70
C ALA A 443 -20.66 0.63 6.80
N GLN A 444 -19.69 -0.29 6.84
CA GLN A 444 -19.58 -1.31 7.89
C GLN A 444 -19.33 -0.69 9.28
N LEU A 445 -18.51 0.35 9.33
CA LEU A 445 -18.24 1.06 10.59
C LEU A 445 -19.49 1.78 11.11
N GLN A 446 -20.33 2.33 10.23
CA GLN A 446 -21.59 2.95 10.60
C GLN A 446 -22.58 1.90 11.14
N GLU A 447 -22.72 0.76 10.47
CA GLU A 447 -23.54 -0.37 10.96
C GLU A 447 -23.10 -0.78 12.36
N LEU A 448 -21.79 -0.97 12.58
CA LEU A 448 -21.25 -1.30 13.88
C LEU A 448 -21.57 -0.26 14.97
N LEU A 449 -21.69 1.02 14.65
CA LEU A 449 -22.09 2.06 15.61
C LEU A 449 -23.60 2.11 15.84
N HIS A 450 -24.43 1.68 14.87
CA HIS A 450 -25.89 1.70 14.95
C HIS A 450 -26.45 0.45 15.63
N ASP A 451 -25.80 -0.72 15.49
CA ASP A 451 -26.20 -2.01 16.10
C ASP A 451 -25.88 -2.05 17.60
N THR A 452 -26.31 -1.06 18.34
CA THR A 452 -26.26 -1.16 19.81
C THR A 452 -27.64 -1.56 20.33
N PRO A 453 -27.73 -2.64 21.16
CA PRO A 453 -28.99 -3.03 21.81
C PRO A 453 -29.51 -1.93 22.72
#